data_83154a36702f6f4dc74d7eec05c2f840
#
_entry.id   83154a36702f6f4dc74d7eec05c2f840
#
_cell.length_a   1.000
_cell.length_b   1.000
_cell.length_c   1.000
_cell.angle_alpha   90.00
_cell.angle_beta   90.00
_cell.angle_gamma   90.00
#
_symmetry.space_group_name_H-M   'P 1'
#
loop_
_entity.id
_entity.type
_entity.pdbx_description
1 polymer ?
#
loop_
_entity_poly.entity_id
_entity_poly.type
_entity_poly.pdbx_seq_one_letter_code
_entity_poly.pdbx_strand_id
1 'polypeptide(L)'
;MDIFPMKNCRQLMYENRFPDTIRGQHDLTDDTGCGTFPLFLGAGPGRKSLLWMFESHTDRIKMELPEDMFRLTDDGIEFIETDINRVKGVNKEKSERFTRAMKNEGIQFPIKNIYGLPSTSKSKDDGYFMVDNKDDFFHLKMYDGEPQCHKIPLPVGMQVNGMNCLVDNVNYGYVYDQNYNIYLMRIKDYSFFQLPIYDYKDYGSLITMSEDLFFYTYQLYG
;
A
#
# COMPACT_ATOMS: atom_id res chain seq x y z
N MET A 1 28.56 -16.69 -10.99
CA MET A 1 27.34 -16.09 -10.36
C MET A 1 26.65 -15.35 -11.49
N ASP A 2 25.64 -15.98 -12.10
CA ASP A 2 24.98 -15.38 -13.25
C ASP A 2 24.01 -14.34 -12.73
N ILE A 3 24.41 -13.09 -12.84
CA ILE A 3 23.53 -11.94 -12.55
C ILE A 3 22.76 -11.67 -13.84
N PHE A 4 21.48 -12.00 -13.86
CA PHE A 4 20.59 -11.55 -14.92
C PHE A 4 20.25 -10.07 -14.67
N PRO A 5 20.75 -9.14 -15.51
CA PRO A 5 20.35 -7.75 -15.36
C PRO A 5 18.85 -7.64 -15.70
N MET A 6 18.08 -7.07 -14.81
CA MET A 6 16.61 -6.93 -14.94
C MET A 6 16.12 -6.39 -16.28
N LYS A 7 16.88 -5.51 -16.92
CA LYS A 7 16.57 -4.98 -18.25
C LYS A 7 16.43 -6.05 -19.33
N ASN A 8 17.00 -7.22 -19.11
CA ASN A 8 17.02 -8.30 -20.10
C ASN A 8 15.93 -9.37 -19.87
N CYS A 9 15.31 -9.45 -18.70
CA CYS A 9 14.27 -10.46 -18.44
C CYS A 9 13.12 -10.37 -19.43
N ARG A 10 12.54 -9.20 -19.61
CA ARG A 10 11.45 -8.98 -20.59
C ARG A 10 11.88 -9.28 -22.02
N GLN A 11 13.11 -8.88 -22.39
CA GLN A 11 13.64 -9.16 -23.73
C GLN A 11 13.80 -10.67 -23.94
N LEU A 12 14.35 -11.38 -22.96
CA LEU A 12 14.51 -12.85 -23.03
C LEU A 12 13.15 -13.55 -23.13
N MET A 13 12.12 -13.06 -22.42
CA MET A 13 10.75 -13.56 -22.52
C MET A 13 10.17 -13.35 -23.92
N TYR A 14 10.28 -12.15 -24.48
CA TYR A 14 9.81 -11.83 -25.83
C TYR A 14 10.53 -12.63 -26.91
N GLU A 15 11.78 -12.98 -26.68
CA GLU A 15 12.61 -13.78 -27.58
C GLU A 15 12.48 -15.29 -27.37
N ASN A 16 11.59 -15.74 -26.44
CA ASN A 16 11.47 -17.16 -26.03
C ASN A 16 12.80 -17.78 -25.58
N ARG A 17 13.66 -17.00 -24.98
CA ARG A 17 15.00 -17.37 -24.48
C ARG A 17 15.11 -17.35 -22.96
N PHE A 18 14.00 -17.06 -22.29
CA PHE A 18 13.96 -17.07 -20.83
C PHE A 18 14.08 -18.51 -20.34
N PRO A 19 14.97 -18.82 -19.41
CA PRO A 19 15.17 -20.18 -18.95
C PRO A 19 13.96 -20.69 -18.15
N ASP A 20 13.53 -21.93 -18.37
CA ASP A 20 12.42 -22.58 -17.66
C ASP A 20 12.72 -22.77 -16.16
N THR A 21 13.97 -22.70 -15.78
CA THR A 21 14.41 -22.91 -14.40
C THR A 21 15.53 -21.94 -14.05
N ILE A 22 15.35 -21.16 -12.96
CA ILE A 22 16.40 -20.33 -12.39
C ILE A 22 16.58 -20.73 -10.92
N ARG A 23 17.82 -21.09 -10.54
CA ARG A 23 18.17 -21.54 -9.19
C ARG A 23 17.28 -22.66 -8.63
N GLY A 24 16.81 -23.54 -9.49
CA GLY A 24 15.97 -24.69 -9.12
C GLY A 24 14.49 -24.38 -8.94
N GLN A 25 14.06 -23.16 -9.23
CA GLN A 25 12.62 -22.82 -9.29
C GLN A 25 12.12 -22.93 -10.73
N HIS A 26 10.95 -23.56 -10.89
CA HIS A 26 10.23 -23.70 -12.14
C HIS A 26 9.04 -22.75 -12.20
N ASP A 27 8.47 -22.55 -13.38
CA ASP A 27 7.26 -21.76 -13.62
C ASP A 27 7.37 -20.28 -13.25
N LEU A 28 8.46 -19.66 -13.68
CA LEU A 28 8.74 -18.24 -13.38
C LEU A 28 7.95 -17.25 -14.26
N THR A 29 7.08 -17.71 -15.15
CA THR A 29 6.46 -16.88 -16.18
C THR A 29 5.30 -16.05 -15.69
N ASP A 30 4.58 -16.48 -14.63
CA ASP A 30 3.38 -15.80 -14.16
C ASP A 30 3.63 -14.75 -13.04
N ASP A 31 4.77 -14.81 -12.37
CA ASP A 31 5.07 -13.96 -11.20
C ASP A 31 6.36 -13.12 -11.33
N THR A 32 6.89 -13.00 -12.53
CA THR A 32 8.03 -12.11 -12.80
C THR A 32 7.58 -10.65 -12.85
N GLY A 33 7.08 -10.15 -11.75
CA GLY A 33 6.81 -8.74 -11.53
C GLY A 33 8.09 -7.92 -11.49
N CYS A 34 8.80 -7.82 -12.62
CA CYS A 34 9.86 -6.83 -12.79
C CYS A 34 9.23 -5.44 -12.85
N GLY A 35 9.08 -4.80 -11.71
CA GLY A 35 8.60 -3.45 -11.58
C GLY A 35 9.72 -2.48 -11.17
N THR A 36 9.77 -1.32 -11.77
CA THR A 36 10.54 -0.19 -11.27
C THR A 36 9.57 0.81 -10.67
N PHE A 37 9.68 1.04 -9.38
CA PHE A 37 8.78 1.93 -8.65
C PHE A 37 9.57 3.15 -8.16
N PRO A 38 9.16 4.38 -8.53
CA PRO A 38 9.70 5.56 -7.87
C PRO A 38 9.18 5.61 -6.43
N LEU A 39 10.07 5.73 -5.49
CA LEU A 39 9.75 5.96 -4.10
C LEU A 39 9.58 7.46 -3.87
N PHE A 40 8.34 7.90 -3.74
CA PHE A 40 8.04 9.27 -3.38
C PHE A 40 7.89 9.34 -1.85
N LEU A 41 8.79 10.04 -1.20
CA LEU A 41 8.62 10.41 0.21
C LEU A 41 7.60 11.53 0.31
N GLY A 42 6.34 11.18 0.21
CA GLY A 42 5.25 12.14 0.29
C GLY A 42 4.25 11.74 1.37
N ALA A 43 3.65 12.74 2.01
CA ALA A 43 2.46 12.51 2.81
C ALA A 43 1.36 11.91 1.90
N GLY A 44 0.65 10.94 2.40
CA GLY A 44 -0.55 10.42 1.75
C GLY A 44 -1.59 11.52 1.51
N PRO A 45 -2.72 11.21 0.86
CA PRO A 45 -3.78 12.17 0.63
C PRO A 45 -4.21 12.82 1.95
N GLY A 46 -4.36 14.15 1.94
CA GLY A 46 -4.72 14.90 3.13
C GLY A 46 -6.06 14.47 3.71
N ARG A 47 -6.25 14.64 5.02
CA ARG A 47 -7.48 14.31 5.78
C ARG A 47 -8.79 14.83 5.16
N LYS A 48 -8.73 15.93 4.42
CA LYS A 48 -9.90 16.56 3.78
C LYS A 48 -10.20 16.00 2.39
N SER A 49 -9.39 15.08 1.87
CA SER A 49 -9.61 14.48 0.56
C SER A 49 -10.77 13.50 0.61
N LEU A 50 -11.53 13.45 -0.48
CA LEU A 50 -12.49 12.39 -0.73
C LEU A 50 -11.74 11.19 -1.35
N LEU A 51 -11.96 10.03 -0.79
CA LEU A 51 -11.29 8.79 -1.16
C LEU A 51 -12.32 7.70 -1.43
N TRP A 52 -12.01 6.75 -2.30
CA TRP A 52 -12.82 5.55 -2.51
C TRP A 52 -12.40 4.41 -1.61
N MET A 53 -13.36 3.77 -0.94
CA MET A 53 -13.15 2.52 -0.23
C MET A 53 -13.61 1.38 -1.14
N PHE A 54 -12.66 0.70 -1.76
CA PHE A 54 -12.93 -0.47 -2.57
C PHE A 54 -13.17 -1.71 -1.71
N GLU A 55 -13.89 -2.68 -2.27
CA GLU A 55 -13.88 -4.03 -1.73
C GLU A 55 -12.48 -4.64 -1.84
N SER A 56 -12.04 -5.34 -0.80
CA SER A 56 -10.69 -5.93 -0.81
C SER A 56 -10.59 -7.13 -1.73
N HIS A 57 -11.71 -7.76 -2.04
CA HIS A 57 -11.77 -8.92 -2.93
C HIS A 57 -12.87 -8.73 -3.98
N THR A 58 -12.57 -9.13 -5.20
CA THR A 58 -13.55 -9.18 -6.27
C THR A 58 -13.29 -10.43 -7.10
N ASP A 59 -14.35 -11.08 -7.59
CA ASP A 59 -14.26 -12.20 -8.54
C ASP A 59 -13.94 -11.73 -9.98
N ARG A 60 -13.63 -10.44 -10.15
CA ARG A 60 -13.35 -9.82 -11.44
C ARG A 60 -11.87 -9.49 -11.60
N ILE A 61 -11.44 -9.39 -12.85
CA ILE A 61 -10.07 -8.97 -13.21
C ILE A 61 -9.79 -7.51 -12.80
N LYS A 62 -10.84 -6.70 -12.70
CA LYS A 62 -10.73 -5.26 -12.32
C LYS A 62 -11.73 -4.92 -11.23
N MET A 63 -11.33 -4.00 -10.37
CA MET A 63 -12.21 -3.45 -9.34
C MET A 63 -13.35 -2.63 -9.95
N GLU A 64 -14.52 -2.68 -9.32
CA GLU A 64 -15.62 -1.77 -9.63
C GLU A 64 -15.48 -0.48 -8.81
N LEU A 65 -15.81 0.64 -9.44
CA LEU A 65 -15.80 1.92 -8.75
C LEU A 65 -16.93 1.91 -7.71
N PRO A 66 -16.62 2.22 -6.43
CA PRO A 66 -17.66 2.32 -5.41
C PRO A 66 -18.68 3.43 -5.70
N GLU A 67 -19.93 3.24 -5.24
CA GLU A 67 -20.97 4.26 -5.36
C GLU A 67 -20.82 5.39 -4.33
N ASP A 68 -19.93 5.22 -3.36
CA ASP A 68 -19.66 6.20 -2.32
C ASP A 68 -18.17 6.53 -2.22
N MET A 69 -17.89 7.69 -1.67
CA MET A 69 -16.55 8.13 -1.28
C MET A 69 -16.54 8.40 0.21
N PHE A 70 -15.41 8.33 0.84
CA PHE A 70 -15.28 8.68 2.24
C PHE A 70 -14.33 9.86 2.48
N ARG A 71 -14.49 10.49 3.61
CA ARG A 71 -13.54 11.43 4.19
C ARG A 71 -13.31 11.13 5.67
N LEU A 72 -12.16 11.50 6.17
CA LEU A 72 -11.86 11.46 7.60
C LEU A 72 -12.30 12.75 8.26
N THR A 73 -12.93 12.61 9.43
CA THR A 73 -13.35 13.72 10.30
C THR A 73 -12.47 13.78 11.55
N ASP A 74 -12.76 14.72 12.45
CA ASP A 74 -12.00 14.85 13.71
C ASP A 74 -12.31 13.73 14.70
N ASP A 75 -13.38 12.96 14.49
CA ASP A 75 -13.89 11.93 15.39
C ASP A 75 -14.28 10.60 14.72
N GLY A 76 -14.10 10.48 13.39
CA GLY A 76 -14.50 9.29 12.65
C GLY A 76 -14.24 9.34 11.16
N ILE A 77 -15.02 8.55 10.44
CA ILE A 77 -15.06 8.47 8.99
C ILE A 77 -16.49 8.71 8.50
N GLU A 78 -16.66 9.47 7.44
CA GLU A 78 -17.95 9.72 6.80
C GLU A 78 -17.94 9.22 5.37
N PHE A 79 -18.91 8.36 5.04
CA PHE A 79 -19.18 7.93 3.67
C PHE A 79 -20.22 8.83 3.04
N ILE A 80 -19.93 9.30 1.84
CA ILE A 80 -20.74 10.23 1.06
C ILE A 80 -21.17 9.52 -0.20
N GLU A 81 -22.46 9.25 -0.33
CA GLU A 81 -23.05 8.66 -1.52
C GLU A 81 -22.98 9.66 -2.67
N THR A 82 -22.44 9.21 -3.79
CA THR A 82 -22.31 9.98 -5.01
C THR A 82 -23.12 9.35 -6.13
N ASP A 83 -23.71 10.16 -7.00
CA ASP A 83 -24.27 9.74 -8.26
C ASP A 83 -23.53 10.52 -9.35
N ILE A 84 -23.60 10.07 -10.60
CA ILE A 84 -22.88 10.65 -11.75
C ILE A 84 -23.02 12.19 -11.81
N ASN A 85 -24.04 12.76 -11.20
CA ASN A 85 -24.30 14.20 -11.22
C ASN A 85 -24.68 14.83 -9.85
N ARG A 86 -24.71 14.10 -8.74
CA ARG A 86 -25.18 14.62 -7.44
C ARG A 86 -24.51 13.93 -6.26
N VAL A 87 -24.20 14.71 -5.23
CA VAL A 87 -23.98 14.21 -3.87
C VAL A 87 -25.35 13.89 -3.27
N LYS A 88 -25.62 12.62 -2.96
CA LYS A 88 -26.88 12.17 -2.35
C LYS A 88 -26.94 12.50 -0.86
N GLY A 89 -25.81 12.48 -0.18
CA GLY A 89 -25.70 12.76 1.24
C GLY A 89 -24.76 11.82 1.97
N VAL A 90 -24.72 11.92 3.29
CA VAL A 90 -23.92 11.06 4.15
C VAL A 90 -24.66 9.76 4.42
N ASN A 91 -24.03 8.62 4.11
CA ASN A 91 -24.47 7.31 4.55
C ASN A 91 -24.12 7.14 6.04
N LYS A 92 -25.07 7.48 6.92
CA LYS A 92 -24.86 7.47 8.36
C LYS A 92 -24.56 6.07 8.90
N GLU A 93 -25.31 5.07 8.43
CA GLU A 93 -25.17 3.69 8.90
C GLU A 93 -23.76 3.14 8.63
N LYS A 94 -23.29 3.25 7.38
CA LYS A 94 -21.95 2.83 6.97
C LYS A 94 -20.87 3.62 7.73
N SER A 95 -21.04 4.94 7.85
CA SER A 95 -20.12 5.83 8.57
C SER A 95 -19.98 5.45 10.05
N GLU A 96 -21.08 5.20 10.74
CA GLU A 96 -21.09 4.78 12.14
C GLU A 96 -20.46 3.39 12.32
N ARG A 97 -20.74 2.46 11.41
CA ARG A 97 -20.20 1.10 11.45
C ARG A 97 -18.66 1.12 11.31
N PHE A 98 -18.14 1.85 10.33
CA PHE A 98 -16.70 2.00 10.13
C PHE A 98 -16.02 2.75 11.27
N THR A 99 -16.62 3.87 11.72
CA THR A 99 -16.10 4.64 12.87
C THR A 99 -16.02 3.76 14.13
N ARG A 100 -17.05 2.94 14.37
CA ARG A 100 -17.07 2.00 15.51
C ARG A 100 -15.98 0.95 15.41
N ALA A 101 -15.78 0.35 14.23
CA ALA A 101 -14.70 -0.62 14.02
C ALA A 101 -13.33 0.00 14.28
N MET A 102 -13.07 1.20 13.79
CA MET A 102 -11.84 1.94 14.02
C MET A 102 -11.62 2.23 15.52
N LYS A 103 -12.66 2.70 16.23
CA LYS A 103 -12.56 2.96 17.68
C LYS A 103 -12.36 1.70 18.53
N ASN A 104 -12.97 0.59 18.11
CA ASN A 104 -12.82 -0.69 18.82
C ASN A 104 -11.37 -1.22 18.73
N GLU A 105 -10.65 -0.94 17.64
CA GLU A 105 -9.22 -1.25 17.51
C GLU A 105 -8.31 -0.26 18.26
N GLY A 106 -8.88 0.79 18.85
CA GLY A 106 -8.18 1.74 19.68
C GLY A 106 -7.67 2.99 18.97
N ILE A 107 -8.09 3.22 17.71
CA ILE A 107 -7.72 4.43 16.97
C ILE A 107 -8.08 5.70 17.76
N GLN A 108 -7.13 6.59 17.87
CA GLN A 108 -7.30 7.91 18.48
C GLN A 108 -7.38 8.97 17.37
N PHE A 109 -8.57 9.52 17.19
CA PHE A 109 -8.77 10.61 16.23
C PHE A 109 -8.20 11.95 16.74
N PRO A 110 -7.89 12.87 15.83
CA PRO A 110 -7.93 12.76 14.36
C PRO A 110 -6.80 11.91 13.79
N ILE A 111 -7.05 11.28 12.63
CA ILE A 111 -6.00 10.61 11.87
C ILE A 111 -4.99 11.66 11.35
N LYS A 112 -3.70 11.44 11.57
CA LYS A 112 -2.62 12.31 11.10
C LYS A 112 -2.34 12.10 9.62
N ASN A 113 -2.14 10.85 9.22
CA ASN A 113 -1.80 10.47 7.86
C ASN A 113 -2.62 9.26 7.41
N ILE A 114 -2.91 9.21 6.11
CA ILE A 114 -3.57 8.09 5.46
C ILE A 114 -2.81 7.75 4.18
N TYR A 115 -2.62 6.46 3.94
CA TYR A 115 -1.91 5.92 2.78
C TYR A 115 -2.77 4.83 2.13
N GLY A 116 -2.80 4.80 0.82
CA GLY A 116 -3.54 3.79 0.06
C GLY A 116 -3.31 3.99 -1.43
N LEU A 117 -3.67 3.00 -2.21
CA LEU A 117 -3.55 3.03 -3.66
C LEU A 117 -4.90 2.67 -4.30
N PRO A 118 -5.94 3.50 -4.15
CA PRO A 118 -7.26 3.23 -4.74
C PRO A 118 -7.17 3.28 -6.27
N SER A 119 -7.52 2.19 -6.94
CA SER A 119 -7.49 2.10 -8.39
C SER A 119 -8.41 1.00 -8.89
N THR A 120 -9.11 1.25 -9.99
CA THR A 120 -9.89 0.24 -10.71
C THR A 120 -9.02 -0.67 -11.59
N SER A 121 -7.74 -0.36 -11.76
CA SER A 121 -6.83 -1.11 -12.64
C SER A 121 -6.18 -2.34 -12.00
N LYS A 122 -6.66 -2.74 -10.82
CA LYS A 122 -6.16 -3.90 -10.06
C LYS A 122 -7.29 -4.87 -9.75
N SER A 123 -6.97 -6.12 -9.41
CA SER A 123 -7.93 -7.17 -9.07
C SER A 123 -8.26 -7.27 -7.58
N LYS A 124 -7.45 -6.63 -6.72
CA LYS A 124 -7.66 -6.56 -5.26
C LYS A 124 -7.35 -5.17 -4.75
N ASP A 125 -7.95 -4.80 -3.62
CA ASP A 125 -7.63 -3.58 -2.89
C ASP A 125 -7.21 -3.92 -1.47
N ASP A 126 -6.06 -3.42 -1.06
CA ASP A 126 -5.56 -3.61 0.29
C ASP A 126 -6.03 -2.50 1.25
N GLY A 127 -6.95 -1.63 0.81
CA GLY A 127 -7.52 -0.59 1.66
C GLY A 127 -6.53 0.53 1.98
N TYR A 128 -6.56 0.97 3.24
CA TYR A 128 -5.80 2.14 3.70
C TYR A 128 -5.01 1.84 4.97
N PHE A 129 -3.80 2.39 5.00
CA PHE A 129 -2.96 2.43 6.18
C PHE A 129 -3.03 3.82 6.81
N MET A 130 -3.11 3.92 8.13
CA MET A 130 -3.37 5.17 8.82
C MET A 130 -2.46 5.33 10.03
N VAL A 131 -1.97 6.54 10.24
CA VAL A 131 -1.28 6.96 11.46
C VAL A 131 -2.25 7.80 12.26
N ASP A 132 -2.56 7.38 13.47
CA ASP A 132 -3.49 8.06 14.37
C ASP A 132 -2.84 9.23 15.15
N ASN A 133 -3.60 9.85 16.03
CA ASN A 133 -3.12 10.98 16.82
C ASN A 133 -2.04 10.62 17.86
N LYS A 134 -1.87 9.35 18.18
CA LYS A 134 -0.81 8.84 19.09
C LYS A 134 0.38 8.23 18.36
N ASP A 135 0.46 8.38 17.05
CA ASP A 135 1.47 7.75 16.20
C ASP A 135 1.37 6.22 16.12
N ASP A 136 0.23 5.66 16.52
CA ASP A 136 -0.08 4.26 16.29
C ASP A 136 -0.46 4.02 14.81
N PHE A 137 -0.09 2.86 14.30
CA PHE A 137 -0.28 2.50 12.89
C PHE A 137 -1.38 1.47 12.72
N PHE A 138 -2.30 1.69 11.78
CA PHE A 138 -3.48 0.87 11.57
C PHE A 138 -3.69 0.56 10.09
N HIS A 139 -4.35 -0.56 9.83
CA HIS A 139 -4.82 -0.97 8.51
C HIS A 139 -6.34 -1.05 8.52
N LEU A 140 -6.99 -0.32 7.61
CA LEU A 140 -8.44 -0.35 7.39
C LEU A 140 -8.75 -0.79 5.97
N LYS A 141 -9.55 -1.83 5.82
CA LYS A 141 -10.08 -2.30 4.54
C LYS A 141 -11.56 -2.67 4.66
N MET A 142 -12.21 -2.86 3.52
CA MET A 142 -13.58 -3.33 3.42
C MET A 142 -13.60 -4.74 2.83
N TYR A 143 -14.34 -5.65 3.45
CA TYR A 143 -14.54 -7.01 2.96
C TYR A 143 -16.02 -7.38 3.10
N ASP A 144 -16.68 -7.72 1.99
CA ASP A 144 -18.13 -7.96 1.93
C ASP A 144 -18.95 -6.82 2.56
N GLY A 145 -18.56 -5.57 2.27
CA GLY A 145 -19.18 -4.37 2.80
C GLY A 145 -18.86 -4.05 4.26
N GLU A 146 -18.14 -4.94 4.97
CA GLU A 146 -17.82 -4.80 6.39
C GLU A 146 -16.41 -4.26 6.62
N PRO A 147 -16.23 -3.35 7.60
CA PRO A 147 -14.91 -2.83 7.96
C PRO A 147 -14.05 -3.89 8.64
N GLN A 148 -12.83 -4.04 8.18
CA GLN A 148 -11.78 -4.75 8.88
C GLN A 148 -10.71 -3.74 9.26
N CYS A 149 -10.53 -3.52 10.55
CA CYS A 149 -9.53 -2.61 11.08
C CYS A 149 -8.59 -3.37 12.01
N HIS A 150 -7.27 -3.18 11.84
CA HIS A 150 -6.25 -3.85 12.65
C HIS A 150 -5.16 -2.87 13.04
N LYS A 151 -4.76 -2.91 14.31
CA LYS A 151 -3.57 -2.22 14.79
C LYS A 151 -2.33 -2.99 14.34
N ILE A 152 -1.39 -2.30 13.69
CA ILE A 152 -0.15 -2.88 13.21
C ILE A 152 0.93 -2.71 14.28
N PRO A 153 1.54 -3.79 14.79
CA PRO A 153 2.64 -3.68 15.74
C PRO A 153 3.88 -3.12 15.06
N LEU A 154 4.35 -1.96 15.51
CA LEU A 154 5.58 -1.37 15.01
C LEU A 154 6.81 -1.91 15.74
N PRO A 155 7.97 -2.02 15.08
CA PRO A 155 9.24 -2.24 15.72
C PRO A 155 9.51 -1.21 16.82
N VAL A 156 10.24 -1.60 17.86
CA VAL A 156 10.54 -0.74 19.02
C VAL A 156 11.25 0.55 18.56
N GLY A 157 10.67 1.68 18.92
CA GLY A 157 11.19 3.01 18.57
C GLY A 157 10.89 3.50 17.16
N MET A 158 10.16 2.74 16.36
CA MET A 158 9.72 3.16 15.02
C MET A 158 8.47 4.03 15.11
N GLN A 159 8.49 5.15 14.40
CA GLN A 159 7.32 5.97 14.09
C GLN A 159 7.19 6.06 12.57
N VAL A 160 5.99 5.85 12.06
CA VAL A 160 5.73 5.90 10.62
C VAL A 160 5.68 7.35 10.15
N ASN A 161 6.62 7.72 9.30
CA ASN A 161 6.66 9.04 8.66
C ASN A 161 6.04 9.04 7.26
N GLY A 162 6.00 7.88 6.61
CA GLY A 162 5.40 7.74 5.29
C GLY A 162 5.27 6.29 4.84
N MET A 163 4.45 6.08 3.80
CA MET A 163 4.28 4.77 3.16
C MET A 163 3.99 4.92 1.67
N ASN A 164 4.64 4.09 0.87
CA ASN A 164 4.26 3.84 -0.52
C ASN A 164 3.64 2.45 -0.64
N CYS A 165 2.35 2.41 -0.91
CA CYS A 165 1.63 1.16 -1.13
C CYS A 165 2.00 0.55 -2.49
N LEU A 166 2.06 -0.76 -2.55
CA LEU A 166 2.33 -1.55 -3.76
C LEU A 166 1.09 -2.33 -4.20
N VAL A 167 1.08 -2.73 -5.45
CA VAL A 167 0.20 -3.79 -5.96
C VAL A 167 1.06 -5.04 -6.05
N ASP A 168 1.14 -5.80 -4.97
CA ASP A 168 2.00 -6.96 -4.83
C ASP A 168 1.25 -8.06 -4.06
N ASN A 169 1.71 -9.30 -4.15
CA ASN A 169 1.14 -10.45 -3.44
C ASN A 169 1.92 -10.81 -2.17
N VAL A 170 3.06 -10.19 -1.94
CA VAL A 170 3.97 -10.47 -0.82
C VAL A 170 4.06 -9.31 0.16
N ASN A 171 4.09 -8.08 -0.35
CA ASN A 171 4.31 -6.89 0.45
C ASN A 171 3.18 -5.87 0.27
N TYR A 172 2.78 -5.22 1.36
CA TYR A 172 1.86 -4.08 1.29
C TYR A 172 2.52 -2.83 0.72
N GLY A 173 3.83 -2.67 0.96
CA GLY A 173 4.54 -1.49 0.51
C GLY A 173 5.82 -1.19 1.27
N TYR A 174 6.37 -0.03 0.97
CA TYR A 174 7.54 0.54 1.64
C TYR A 174 7.09 1.53 2.70
N VAL A 175 7.54 1.33 3.94
CA VAL A 175 7.25 2.21 5.07
C VAL A 175 8.53 2.92 5.48
N TYR A 176 8.45 4.22 5.76
CA TYR A 176 9.59 5.01 6.23
C TYR A 176 9.37 5.40 7.68
N ASP A 177 10.44 5.31 8.46
CA ASP A 177 10.42 5.81 9.82
C ASP A 177 10.82 7.29 9.91
N GLN A 178 10.80 7.83 11.13
CA GLN A 178 11.20 9.20 11.44
C GLN A 178 12.69 9.50 11.17
N ASN A 179 13.52 8.47 10.99
CA ASN A 179 14.94 8.55 10.69
C ASN A 179 15.24 8.30 9.21
N TYR A 180 14.19 8.19 8.38
CA TYR A 180 14.28 7.84 6.96
C TYR A 180 14.80 6.43 6.67
N ASN A 181 14.79 5.52 7.66
CA ASN A 181 14.99 4.11 7.35
C ASN A 181 13.78 3.59 6.57
N ILE A 182 14.05 2.74 5.59
CA ILE A 182 13.04 2.17 4.70
C ILE A 182 12.83 0.71 5.07
N TYR A 183 11.56 0.32 5.19
CA TYR A 183 11.16 -1.03 5.51
C TYR A 183 10.18 -1.55 4.47
N LEU A 184 10.30 -2.83 4.10
CA LEU A 184 9.23 -3.57 3.43
C LEU A 184 8.27 -4.12 4.47
N MET A 185 6.98 -3.88 4.30
CA MET A 185 5.94 -4.44 5.16
C MET A 185 5.25 -5.61 4.49
N ARG A 186 5.32 -6.79 5.10
CA ARG A 186 4.79 -8.04 4.57
C ARG A 186 3.27 -8.15 4.73
N ILE A 187 2.60 -8.75 3.72
CA ILE A 187 1.15 -9.01 3.75
C ILE A 187 0.79 -10.08 4.78
N LYS A 188 1.63 -11.12 4.90
CA LYS A 188 1.33 -12.30 5.69
C LYS A 188 1.10 -12.02 7.18
N ASP A 189 1.87 -11.11 7.75
CA ASP A 189 1.97 -10.94 9.20
C ASP A 189 2.27 -9.50 9.65
N TYR A 190 2.25 -8.55 8.71
CA TYR A 190 2.65 -7.14 8.93
C TYR A 190 4.08 -6.97 9.43
N SER A 191 4.94 -7.98 9.27
CA SER A 191 6.34 -7.86 9.67
C SER A 191 7.08 -6.84 8.80
N PHE A 192 8.06 -6.17 9.42
CA PHE A 192 8.89 -5.15 8.78
C PHE A 192 10.29 -5.69 8.53
N PHE A 193 10.72 -5.61 7.28
CA PHE A 193 12.07 -5.93 6.87
C PHE A 193 12.81 -4.65 6.49
N GLN A 194 13.79 -4.24 7.31
CA GLN A 194 14.58 -3.04 7.04
C GLN A 194 15.48 -3.25 5.82
N LEU A 195 15.40 -2.33 4.86
CA LEU A 195 16.28 -2.32 3.70
C LEU A 195 17.65 -1.72 4.09
N PRO A 196 18.75 -2.27 3.57
CA PRO A 196 20.10 -1.78 3.85
C PRO A 196 20.40 -0.51 3.03
N ILE A 197 19.56 0.50 3.17
CA ILE A 197 19.70 1.80 2.53
C ILE A 197 20.11 2.78 3.61
N TYR A 198 21.34 3.29 3.50
CA TYR A 198 21.95 4.20 4.48
C TYR A 198 22.11 5.59 3.87
N ASP A 199 22.09 6.62 4.72
CA ASP A 199 22.35 8.02 4.37
C ASP A 199 21.43 8.61 3.28
N TYR A 200 20.21 8.06 3.20
CA TYR A 200 19.22 8.42 2.18
C TYR A 200 18.93 9.92 2.11
N LYS A 201 18.89 10.61 3.25
CA LYS A 201 18.63 12.06 3.32
C LYS A 201 19.69 12.92 2.61
N ASP A 202 20.87 12.36 2.34
CA ASP A 202 21.96 13.06 1.66
C ASP A 202 21.89 12.97 0.13
N TYR A 203 21.03 12.07 -0.41
CA TYR A 203 20.94 11.77 -1.85
C TYR A 203 19.75 12.43 -2.57
N GLY A 204 19.07 13.38 -1.94
CA GLY A 204 17.91 14.01 -2.56
C GLY A 204 16.64 13.12 -2.50
N SER A 205 15.69 13.41 -3.36
CA SER A 205 14.30 12.95 -3.17
C SER A 205 13.89 11.76 -4.02
N LEU A 206 14.77 11.14 -4.80
CA LEU A 206 14.38 10.08 -5.71
C LEU A 206 15.16 8.77 -5.46
N ILE A 207 14.43 7.76 -4.98
CA ILE A 207 14.88 6.39 -5.00
C ILE A 207 14.01 5.64 -6.02
N THR A 208 14.61 4.88 -6.89
CA THR A 208 13.90 3.88 -7.67
C THR A 208 14.19 2.50 -7.12
N MET A 209 13.14 1.73 -6.93
CA MET A 209 13.25 0.35 -6.51
C MET A 209 12.78 -0.56 -7.63
N SER A 210 13.47 -1.65 -7.76
CA SER A 210 13.15 -2.69 -8.73
C SER A 210 13.17 -4.03 -8.02
N GLU A 211 12.17 -4.83 -8.27
CA GLU A 211 11.98 -6.13 -7.69
C GLU A 211 12.03 -7.20 -8.78
N ASP A 212 12.74 -8.28 -8.52
CA ASP A 212 12.63 -9.53 -9.25
C ASP A 212 12.42 -10.69 -8.26
N LEU A 213 12.28 -11.91 -8.76
CA LEU A 213 12.04 -13.11 -7.94
C LEU A 213 13.09 -13.37 -6.85
N PHE A 214 14.26 -12.78 -6.94
CA PHE A 214 15.41 -13.10 -6.08
C PHE A 214 15.99 -11.89 -5.37
N PHE A 215 15.78 -10.68 -5.91
CA PHE A 215 16.46 -9.47 -5.45
C PHE A 215 15.55 -8.25 -5.44
N TYR A 216 15.79 -7.45 -4.43
CA TYR A 216 15.38 -6.04 -4.42
C TYR A 216 16.58 -5.20 -4.82
N THR A 217 16.48 -4.46 -5.90
CA THR A 217 17.53 -3.55 -6.38
C THR A 217 17.03 -2.11 -6.16
N TYR A 218 17.84 -1.27 -5.53
CA TYR A 218 17.53 0.14 -5.39
C TYR A 218 18.60 0.99 -6.07
N GLN A 219 18.15 2.11 -6.62
CA GLN A 219 19.03 3.10 -7.26
C GLN A 219 18.73 4.47 -6.66
N LEU A 220 19.75 5.09 -6.12
CA LEU A 220 19.72 6.43 -5.57
C LEU A 220 20.14 7.43 -6.65
N TYR A 221 19.36 8.51 -6.79
CA TYR A 221 19.67 9.61 -7.68
C TYR A 221 19.93 10.84 -6.82
N GLY A 222 21.16 11.33 -6.87
CA GLY A 222 21.62 12.56 -6.23
C GLY A 222 21.75 13.71 -7.21
#